data_5d72d89b714bb21fa064808e9fc55e4e
#
_entry.id   5d72d89b714bb21fa064808e9fc55e4e
#
_cell.length_a   1.000
_cell.length_b   1.000
_cell.length_c   1.000
_cell.angle_alpha   90.00
_cell.angle_beta   90.00
_cell.angle_gamma   90.00
#
_symmetry.space_group_name_H-M   'P 1'
#
loop_
_entity.id
_entity.type
_entity.pdbx_description
1 polymer ?
#
loop_
_entity_poly.entity_id
_entity_poly.type
_entity_poly.pdbx_seq_one_letter_code
_entity_poly.pdbx_strand_id
1 'polypeptide(L)'
;MNDARPPTDPFEVDAVITWVDGNDPVHRARREAVLGTAASTHAAAKPTRFGDCGEVEYCVASLLRFAPWVRTIWIVADRQQPAFLAKFEGTPLADRVRVVDHATIFAGHEHLLPTYSNRSIEAMLWRIPGLAPGFLYLNDDFVLLRDVAWSDFFHADGVVLRGRWRGGRLRALAKSLQRALGRTRRDEVARPGNHEAQALSARLAAPAAKW
;
A
#
# COMPACT_ATOMS: atom_id res chain seq x y z
N MET A 1 -15.50 -24.38 -11.64
CA MET A 1 -15.26 -22.91 -11.61
C MET A 1 -13.89 -22.71 -12.21
N ASN A 2 -13.84 -22.03 -13.34
CA ASN A 2 -12.66 -21.96 -14.19
C ASN A 2 -11.50 -21.27 -13.47
N ASP A 3 -10.38 -21.92 -13.53
CA ASP A 3 -9.05 -21.40 -13.20
C ASP A 3 -8.76 -20.27 -14.21
N ALA A 4 -9.08 -19.05 -13.83
CA ALA A 4 -9.27 -17.93 -14.77
C ALA A 4 -7.97 -17.16 -15.04
N ARG A 5 -6.84 -17.86 -15.07
CA ARG A 5 -5.62 -17.26 -15.60
C ARG A 5 -5.59 -17.52 -17.11
N PRO A 6 -5.58 -16.47 -17.95
CA PRO A 6 -5.29 -16.68 -19.35
C PRO A 6 -3.89 -17.30 -19.51
N PRO A 7 -3.71 -18.30 -20.39
CA PRO A 7 -2.46 -19.05 -20.53
C PRO A 7 -1.25 -18.22 -21.02
N THR A 8 -1.37 -16.91 -21.06
CA THR A 8 -0.39 -15.98 -21.65
C THR A 8 0.18 -14.94 -20.67
N ASP A 9 -0.22 -14.97 -19.39
CA ASP A 9 0.34 -14.02 -18.41
C ASP A 9 1.77 -14.40 -18.07
N PRO A 10 2.77 -13.56 -18.34
CA PRO A 10 4.19 -13.93 -18.29
C PRO A 10 4.69 -14.20 -16.87
N PHE A 11 4.01 -13.73 -15.84
CA PHE A 11 4.35 -14.00 -14.43
C PHE A 11 3.12 -13.96 -13.52
N GLU A 12 3.25 -14.57 -12.36
CA GLU A 12 2.22 -14.55 -11.31
C GLU A 12 2.17 -13.20 -10.62
N VAL A 13 0.97 -12.85 -10.18
CA VAL A 13 0.71 -11.60 -9.47
C VAL A 13 -0.11 -11.88 -8.23
N ASP A 14 0.31 -11.31 -7.11
CA ASP A 14 -0.42 -11.30 -5.86
C ASP A 14 -1.12 -9.94 -5.65
N ALA A 15 -2.01 -9.86 -4.68
CA ALA A 15 -2.47 -8.59 -4.13
C ALA A 15 -1.98 -8.46 -2.68
N VAL A 16 -1.66 -7.25 -2.26
CA VAL A 16 -1.23 -6.94 -0.90
C VAL A 16 -2.10 -5.81 -0.36
N ILE A 17 -2.74 -6.04 0.77
CA ILE A 17 -3.62 -5.09 1.44
C ILE A 17 -3.01 -4.81 2.82
N THR A 18 -2.78 -3.55 3.17
CA THR A 18 -2.46 -3.18 4.55
C THR A 18 -3.75 -2.90 5.30
N TRP A 19 -3.90 -3.49 6.48
CA TRP A 19 -5.13 -3.38 7.27
C TRP A 19 -4.85 -3.28 8.76
N VAL A 20 -5.74 -2.61 9.48
CA VAL A 20 -5.73 -2.51 10.93
C VAL A 20 -7.16 -2.34 11.45
N ASP A 21 -7.53 -3.14 12.46
CA ASP A 21 -8.69 -2.84 13.31
C ASP A 21 -8.27 -1.86 14.41
N GLY A 22 -8.52 -0.59 14.18
CA GLY A 22 -8.27 0.45 15.19
C GLY A 22 -9.27 0.47 16.34
N ASN A 23 -10.37 -0.32 16.26
CA ASN A 23 -11.33 -0.51 17.33
C ASN A 23 -10.85 -1.55 18.35
N ASP A 24 -9.88 -2.40 17.97
CA ASP A 24 -9.24 -3.34 18.89
C ASP A 24 -8.60 -2.59 20.08
N PRO A 25 -9.05 -2.84 21.31
CA PRO A 25 -8.55 -2.14 22.49
C PRO A 25 -7.07 -2.43 22.77
N VAL A 26 -6.58 -3.63 22.41
CA VAL A 26 -5.19 -4.02 22.62
C VAL A 26 -4.28 -3.24 21.64
N HIS A 27 -4.67 -3.17 20.37
CA HIS A 27 -3.95 -2.37 19.37
C HIS A 27 -3.96 -0.90 19.76
N ARG A 28 -5.09 -0.36 20.19
CA ARG A 28 -5.23 1.03 20.63
C ARG A 28 -4.30 1.36 21.79
N ALA A 29 -4.31 0.53 22.84
CA ALA A 29 -3.45 0.74 24.01
C ALA A 29 -1.95 0.72 23.63
N ARG A 30 -1.53 -0.21 22.77
CA ARG A 30 -0.14 -0.27 22.28
C ARG A 30 0.23 0.98 21.49
N ARG A 31 -0.66 1.44 20.61
CA ARG A 31 -0.44 2.65 19.83
C ARG A 31 -0.30 3.89 20.70
N GLU A 32 -1.19 4.05 21.68
CA GLU A 32 -1.17 5.16 22.65
C GLU A 32 0.11 5.15 23.49
N ALA A 33 0.56 3.99 23.91
CA ALA A 33 1.82 3.85 24.66
C ALA A 33 3.06 4.30 23.86
N VAL A 34 3.07 4.08 22.55
CA VAL A 34 4.21 4.45 21.68
C VAL A 34 4.11 5.91 21.23
N LEU A 35 2.93 6.37 20.84
CA LEU A 35 2.76 7.72 20.28
C LEU A 35 2.62 8.79 21.34
N GLY A 36 2.21 8.44 22.57
CA GLY A 36 2.05 9.36 23.68
C GLY A 36 1.19 10.58 23.32
N THR A 37 1.56 11.75 23.85
CA THR A 37 0.89 13.02 23.54
C THR A 37 1.09 13.49 22.09
N ALA A 38 2.07 12.97 21.36
CA ALA A 38 2.25 13.26 19.94
C ALA A 38 1.08 12.73 19.07
N ALA A 39 0.31 11.76 19.56
CA ALA A 39 -0.89 11.27 18.89
C ALA A 39 -1.97 12.35 18.68
N SER A 40 -2.00 13.37 19.55
CA SER A 40 -3.02 14.45 19.49
C SER A 40 -2.68 15.57 18.52
N THR A 41 -1.41 15.74 18.16
CA THR A 41 -0.93 16.88 17.38
C THR A 41 -0.68 16.56 15.89
N HIS A 42 -0.44 15.29 15.53
CA HIS A 42 -0.19 14.92 14.15
C HIS A 42 -1.44 14.43 13.43
N ALA A 43 -1.73 15.01 12.26
CA ALA A 43 -2.85 14.59 11.40
C ALA A 43 -2.79 13.09 11.04
N ALA A 44 -1.59 12.51 10.98
CA ALA A 44 -1.37 11.09 10.73
C ALA A 44 -1.75 10.17 11.90
N ALA A 45 -1.92 10.71 13.10
CA ALA A 45 -2.26 9.95 14.31
C ALA A 45 -3.74 10.07 14.72
N LYS A 46 -4.56 10.74 13.90
CA LYS A 46 -5.99 10.90 14.18
C LYS A 46 -6.69 9.54 14.26
N PRO A 47 -7.60 9.34 15.24
CA PRO A 47 -8.34 8.07 15.40
C PRO A 47 -9.05 7.60 14.14
N THR A 48 -9.56 8.51 13.33
CA THR A 48 -10.25 8.22 12.06
C THR A 48 -9.40 7.49 11.03
N ARG A 49 -8.07 7.50 11.15
CA ARG A 49 -7.18 6.77 10.24
C ARG A 49 -7.02 5.29 10.59
N PHE A 50 -7.54 4.89 11.71
CA PHE A 50 -7.47 3.52 12.23
C PHE A 50 -8.88 2.94 12.41
N GLY A 51 -9.92 3.67 11.96
CA GLY A 51 -11.28 3.15 11.96
C GLY A 51 -11.39 1.98 11.00
N ASP A 52 -12.06 0.92 11.40
CA ASP A 52 -12.43 -0.21 10.55
C ASP A 52 -13.95 -0.36 10.62
N CYS A 53 -14.60 -0.37 9.47
CA CYS A 53 -16.03 -0.65 9.30
C CYS A 53 -16.25 -1.92 8.48
N GLY A 54 -15.21 -2.74 8.31
CA GLY A 54 -15.22 -3.98 7.55
C GLY A 54 -14.93 -3.79 6.06
N GLU A 55 -14.34 -2.66 5.68
CA GLU A 55 -14.03 -2.33 4.27
C GLU A 55 -13.12 -3.38 3.64
N VAL A 56 -12.21 -3.97 4.39
CA VAL A 56 -11.29 -5.01 3.90
C VAL A 56 -12.01 -6.24 3.37
N GLU A 57 -13.17 -6.60 3.90
CA GLU A 57 -13.99 -7.72 3.37
C GLU A 57 -14.44 -7.41 1.95
N TYR A 58 -14.91 -6.19 1.68
CA TYR A 58 -15.34 -5.76 0.35
C TYR A 58 -14.15 -5.62 -0.60
N CYS A 59 -13.01 -5.14 -0.14
CA CYS A 59 -11.77 -5.10 -0.91
C CYS A 59 -11.39 -6.50 -1.40
N VAL A 60 -11.30 -7.48 -0.48
CA VAL A 60 -10.99 -8.89 -0.80
C VAL A 60 -12.03 -9.49 -1.73
N ALA A 61 -13.32 -9.33 -1.43
CA ALA A 61 -14.42 -9.84 -2.27
C ALA A 61 -14.35 -9.28 -3.69
N SER A 62 -14.00 -8.01 -3.85
CA SER A 62 -13.87 -7.36 -5.15
C SER A 62 -12.69 -7.93 -5.95
N LEU A 63 -11.55 -8.18 -5.31
CA LEU A 63 -10.41 -8.82 -5.94
C LEU A 63 -10.74 -10.25 -6.41
N LEU A 64 -11.36 -11.05 -5.54
CA LEU A 64 -11.79 -12.41 -5.88
C LEU A 64 -12.78 -12.42 -7.05
N ARG A 65 -13.65 -11.42 -7.14
CA ARG A 65 -14.69 -11.31 -8.17
C ARG A 65 -14.19 -10.74 -9.49
N PHE A 66 -13.40 -9.67 -9.45
CA PHE A 66 -13.08 -8.86 -10.61
C PHE A 66 -11.63 -8.98 -11.09
N ALA A 67 -10.75 -9.61 -10.28
CA ALA A 67 -9.37 -9.93 -10.62
C ALA A 67 -9.04 -11.41 -10.30
N PRO A 68 -9.78 -12.39 -10.86
CA PRO A 68 -9.63 -13.81 -10.51
C PRO A 68 -8.22 -14.37 -10.85
N TRP A 69 -7.47 -13.68 -11.69
CA TRP A 69 -6.08 -13.99 -12.05
C TRP A 69 -5.06 -13.67 -10.94
N VAL A 70 -5.44 -12.92 -9.91
CA VAL A 70 -4.60 -12.71 -8.73
C VAL A 70 -4.44 -14.04 -8.00
N ARG A 71 -3.19 -14.46 -7.77
CA ARG A 71 -2.85 -15.75 -7.18
C ARG A 71 -3.21 -15.81 -5.69
N THR A 72 -2.63 -14.89 -4.91
CA THR A 72 -2.80 -14.83 -3.45
C THR A 72 -3.10 -13.38 -3.05
N ILE A 73 -4.01 -13.21 -2.11
CA ILE A 73 -4.31 -11.92 -1.48
C ILE A 73 -3.69 -11.94 -0.09
N TRP A 74 -2.69 -11.11 0.14
CA TRP A 74 -2.01 -10.95 1.40
C TRP A 74 -2.60 -9.79 2.18
N ILE A 75 -3.02 -10.04 3.42
CA ILE A 75 -3.45 -9.00 4.36
C ILE A 75 -2.32 -8.79 5.35
N VAL A 76 -1.72 -7.61 5.34
CA VAL A 76 -0.61 -7.23 6.22
C VAL A 76 -1.18 -6.53 7.44
N ALA A 77 -0.96 -7.10 8.64
CA ALA A 77 -1.52 -6.61 9.88
C ALA A 77 -0.52 -6.72 11.05
N ASP A 78 -0.73 -5.97 12.14
CA ASP A 78 0.05 -6.08 13.37
C ASP A 78 -0.70 -6.93 14.40
N ARG A 79 -0.42 -8.24 14.44
CA ARG A 79 -1.00 -9.20 15.42
C ARG A 79 -2.53 -9.21 15.42
N GLN A 80 -3.12 -8.97 14.26
CA GLN A 80 -4.57 -8.94 14.09
C GLN A 80 -4.96 -9.86 12.94
N GLN A 81 -6.20 -10.34 12.98
CA GLN A 81 -6.77 -11.16 11.90
C GLN A 81 -8.20 -10.70 11.63
N PRO A 82 -8.54 -10.36 10.38
CA PRO A 82 -9.90 -9.97 10.03
C PRO A 82 -10.90 -11.09 10.30
N ALA A 83 -11.97 -10.78 11.02
CA ALA A 83 -12.97 -11.78 11.45
C ALA A 83 -13.66 -12.48 10.27
N PHE A 84 -13.81 -11.81 9.11
CA PHE A 84 -14.47 -12.38 7.95
C PHE A 84 -13.73 -13.60 7.36
N LEU A 85 -12.44 -13.79 7.65
CA LEU A 85 -11.67 -14.93 7.17
C LEU A 85 -12.22 -16.27 7.65
N ALA A 86 -12.90 -16.30 8.79
CA ALA A 86 -13.60 -17.50 9.27
C ALA A 86 -14.65 -18.00 8.25
N LYS A 87 -15.21 -17.13 7.40
CA LYS A 87 -16.16 -17.50 6.34
C LYS A 87 -15.48 -18.34 5.22
N PHE A 88 -14.15 -18.31 5.12
CA PHE A 88 -13.39 -19.03 4.09
C PHE A 88 -12.91 -20.41 4.56
N GLU A 89 -13.01 -20.69 5.87
CA GLU A 89 -12.58 -21.98 6.42
C GLU A 89 -13.31 -23.15 5.73
N GLY A 90 -12.53 -24.16 5.32
CA GLY A 90 -13.07 -25.31 4.61
C GLY A 90 -13.49 -25.04 3.15
N THR A 91 -13.22 -23.85 2.62
CA THR A 91 -13.48 -23.50 1.21
C THR A 91 -12.15 -23.39 0.43
N PRO A 92 -12.19 -23.50 -0.92
CA PRO A 92 -11.00 -23.26 -1.77
C PRO A 92 -10.42 -21.83 -1.65
N LEU A 93 -11.14 -20.90 -1.02
CA LEU A 93 -10.69 -19.52 -0.83
C LEU A 93 -9.74 -19.38 0.37
N ALA A 94 -9.73 -20.35 1.30
CA ALA A 94 -8.89 -20.33 2.49
C ALA A 94 -7.39 -20.22 2.13
N ASP A 95 -6.97 -20.86 1.05
CA ASP A 95 -5.57 -20.82 0.58
C ASP A 95 -5.24 -19.57 -0.23
N ARG A 96 -6.27 -18.87 -0.73
CA ARG A 96 -6.09 -17.68 -1.57
C ARG A 96 -5.98 -16.38 -0.78
N VAL A 97 -6.46 -16.34 0.47
CA VAL A 97 -6.42 -15.14 1.31
C VAL A 97 -5.62 -15.44 2.57
N ARG A 98 -4.49 -14.78 2.74
CA ARG A 98 -3.54 -15.05 3.81
C ARG A 98 -3.21 -13.79 4.58
N VAL A 99 -3.03 -13.94 5.89
CA VAL A 99 -2.55 -12.85 6.76
C VAL A 99 -1.04 -13.00 6.96
N VAL A 100 -0.34 -11.89 6.90
CA VAL A 100 1.09 -11.80 7.26
C VAL A 100 1.29 -10.73 8.31
N ASP A 101 1.99 -11.08 9.38
CA ASP A 101 2.28 -10.16 10.49
C ASP A 101 3.43 -9.21 10.14
N HIS A 102 3.38 -8.01 10.71
CA HIS A 102 4.47 -7.03 10.60
C HIS A 102 5.81 -7.64 11.02
N ALA A 103 5.87 -8.46 12.07
CA ALA A 103 7.10 -9.10 12.52
C ALA A 103 7.76 -9.95 11.42
N THR A 104 6.96 -10.58 10.55
CA THR A 104 7.46 -11.37 9.44
C THR A 104 8.18 -10.50 8.40
N ILE A 105 7.57 -9.40 7.98
CA ILE A 105 8.16 -8.52 6.96
C ILE A 105 9.29 -7.64 7.53
N PHE A 106 9.32 -7.42 8.84
CA PHE A 106 10.38 -6.69 9.54
C PHE A 106 11.47 -7.60 10.14
N ALA A 107 11.50 -8.89 9.82
CA ALA A 107 12.54 -9.81 10.32
C ALA A 107 13.94 -9.25 10.08
N GLY A 108 14.79 -9.17 11.13
CA GLY A 108 16.10 -8.50 11.13
C GLY A 108 16.05 -6.98 11.27
N HIS A 109 14.86 -6.40 11.38
CA HIS A 109 14.61 -4.97 11.61
C HIS A 109 13.58 -4.75 12.73
N GLU A 110 13.52 -5.67 13.69
CA GLU A 110 12.53 -5.69 14.78
C GLU A 110 12.58 -4.43 15.64
N HIS A 111 13.74 -3.77 15.71
CA HIS A 111 13.91 -2.50 16.42
C HIS A 111 13.07 -1.34 15.85
N LEU A 112 12.52 -1.49 14.65
CA LEU A 112 11.60 -0.53 14.04
C LEU A 112 10.12 -0.78 14.41
N LEU A 113 9.83 -1.88 15.11
CA LEU A 113 8.48 -2.23 15.57
C LEU A 113 8.25 -1.82 17.03
N PRO A 114 7.00 -1.50 17.41
CA PRO A 114 5.85 -1.36 16.52
C PRO A 114 5.92 -0.08 15.69
N THR A 115 5.51 -0.16 14.41
CA THR A 115 5.39 1.01 13.56
C THR A 115 3.93 1.29 13.20
N TYR A 116 3.53 2.55 13.29
CA TYR A 116 2.21 3.06 12.90
C TYR A 116 2.30 3.95 11.67
N SER A 117 3.37 3.79 10.92
CA SER A 117 3.63 4.51 9.68
C SER A 117 3.36 3.62 8.46
N ASN A 118 2.32 3.89 7.70
CA ASN A 118 2.03 3.16 6.46
C ASN A 118 3.24 3.11 5.53
N ARG A 119 3.99 4.21 5.40
CA ARG A 119 5.18 4.25 4.53
C ARG A 119 6.28 3.28 4.95
N SER A 120 6.45 3.08 6.26
CA SER A 120 7.41 2.10 6.77
C SER A 120 6.95 0.68 6.44
N ILE A 121 5.65 0.40 6.58
CA ILE A 121 5.06 -0.90 6.24
C ILE A 121 5.17 -1.12 4.73
N GLU A 122 4.75 -0.17 3.90
CA GLU A 122 4.81 -0.22 2.44
C GLU A 122 6.23 -0.51 1.93
N ALA A 123 7.25 0.08 2.56
CA ALA A 123 8.65 -0.15 2.19
C ALA A 123 9.12 -1.59 2.46
N MET A 124 8.40 -2.37 3.25
CA MET A 124 8.74 -3.75 3.63
C MET A 124 7.87 -4.82 2.97
N LEU A 125 6.84 -4.44 2.21
CA LEU A 125 5.89 -5.40 1.62
C LEU A 125 6.56 -6.43 0.71
N TRP A 126 7.60 -6.06 -0.01
CA TRP A 126 8.36 -6.97 -0.88
C TRP A 126 9.03 -8.13 -0.13
N ARG A 127 9.06 -8.09 1.20
CA ARG A 127 9.64 -9.12 2.06
C ARG A 127 8.64 -10.18 2.52
N ILE A 128 7.41 -10.13 2.04
CA ILE A 128 6.41 -11.18 2.32
C ILE A 128 6.94 -12.52 1.78
N PRO A 129 7.08 -13.57 2.63
CA PRO A 129 7.58 -14.85 2.18
C PRO A 129 6.66 -15.48 1.13
N GLY A 130 7.21 -15.82 -0.04
CA GLY A 130 6.44 -16.42 -1.13
C GLY A 130 5.61 -15.42 -1.95
N LEU A 131 5.82 -14.10 -1.78
CA LEU A 131 5.21 -13.10 -2.63
C LEU A 131 5.57 -13.33 -4.10
N ALA A 132 4.59 -13.16 -4.98
CA ALA A 132 4.81 -13.25 -6.42
C ALA A 132 5.76 -12.14 -6.92
N PRO A 133 6.43 -12.35 -8.08
CA PRO A 133 7.31 -11.33 -8.67
C PRO A 133 6.63 -9.99 -8.94
N GLY A 134 5.32 -10.01 -9.26
CA GLY A 134 4.48 -8.83 -9.36
C GLY A 134 3.41 -8.81 -8.28
N PHE A 135 3.05 -7.65 -7.80
CA PHE A 135 1.89 -7.53 -6.92
C PHE A 135 1.17 -6.19 -7.08
N LEU A 136 -0.13 -6.22 -6.79
CA LEU A 136 -0.96 -5.02 -6.63
C LEU A 136 -0.98 -4.62 -5.16
N TYR A 137 -0.67 -3.37 -4.85
CA TYR A 137 -0.85 -2.84 -3.51
C TYR A 137 -2.15 -2.04 -3.43
N LEU A 138 -2.97 -2.34 -2.43
CA LEU A 138 -4.25 -1.67 -2.17
C LEU A 138 -4.33 -1.26 -0.69
N ASN A 139 -5.02 -0.14 -0.43
CA ASN A 139 -5.56 0.10 0.90
C ASN A 139 -6.81 -0.77 1.11
N ASP A 140 -7.18 -0.98 2.34
CA ASP A 140 -8.34 -1.79 2.75
C ASP A 140 -9.70 -1.24 2.26
N ASP A 141 -9.76 0.05 1.98
CA ASP A 141 -10.94 0.77 1.47
C ASP A 141 -11.06 0.82 -0.07
N PHE A 142 -10.15 0.15 -0.81
CA PHE A 142 -10.22 0.09 -2.27
C PHE A 142 -11.07 -1.07 -2.76
N VAL A 143 -12.01 -0.80 -3.64
CA VAL A 143 -12.93 -1.80 -4.21
C VAL A 143 -12.91 -1.72 -5.72
N LEU A 144 -12.66 -2.85 -6.38
CA LEU A 144 -12.85 -2.98 -7.83
C LEU A 144 -14.35 -3.02 -8.13
N LEU A 145 -14.77 -2.28 -9.15
CA LEU A 145 -16.18 -2.16 -9.53
C LEU A 145 -16.52 -2.89 -10.85
N ARG A 146 -15.51 -3.42 -11.53
CA ARG A 146 -15.65 -4.14 -12.80
C ARG A 146 -14.48 -5.10 -13.00
N ASP A 147 -14.63 -6.03 -13.92
CA ASP A 147 -13.56 -6.92 -14.31
C ASP A 147 -12.34 -6.13 -14.80
N VAL A 148 -11.19 -6.55 -14.35
CA VAL A 148 -9.90 -6.04 -14.76
C VAL A 148 -9.02 -7.19 -15.25
N ALA A 149 -8.27 -6.95 -16.31
CA ALA A 149 -7.32 -7.90 -16.86
C ALA A 149 -5.92 -7.69 -16.26
N TRP A 150 -5.09 -8.72 -16.29
CA TRP A 150 -3.67 -8.63 -15.95
C TRP A 150 -2.98 -7.50 -16.76
N SER A 151 -3.30 -7.41 -18.06
CA SER A 151 -2.78 -6.39 -18.97
C SER A 151 -3.22 -4.95 -18.65
N ASP A 152 -4.18 -4.75 -17.76
CA ASP A 152 -4.50 -3.41 -17.28
C ASP A 152 -3.42 -2.84 -16.37
N PHE A 153 -2.60 -3.69 -15.74
CA PHE A 153 -1.58 -3.31 -14.76
C PHE A 153 -0.16 -3.67 -15.18
N PHE A 154 0.00 -4.67 -16.05
CA PHE A 154 1.30 -5.21 -16.41
C PHE A 154 1.42 -5.43 -17.92
N HIS A 155 2.65 -5.52 -18.38
CA HIS A 155 3.05 -6.07 -19.66
C HIS A 155 4.35 -6.87 -19.47
N ALA A 156 4.82 -7.58 -20.50
CA ALA A 156 5.93 -8.53 -20.37
C ALA A 156 7.18 -7.90 -19.71
N ASP A 157 7.45 -6.63 -19.98
CA ASP A 157 8.68 -5.96 -19.56
C ASP A 157 8.48 -4.95 -18.43
N GLY A 158 7.28 -4.88 -17.80
CA GLY A 158 7.08 -3.90 -16.75
C GLY A 158 5.63 -3.65 -16.32
N VAL A 159 5.41 -2.48 -15.76
CA VAL A 159 4.12 -2.05 -15.23
C VAL A 159 3.46 -1.01 -16.12
N VAL A 160 2.13 -1.02 -16.18
CA VAL A 160 1.33 -0.01 -16.88
C VAL A 160 1.12 1.17 -15.95
N LEU A 161 1.77 2.29 -16.23
CA LEU A 161 1.54 3.53 -15.50
C LEU A 161 0.43 4.34 -16.15
N ARG A 162 -0.60 4.69 -15.37
CA ARG A 162 -1.72 5.53 -15.80
C ARG A 162 -1.65 6.88 -15.10
N GLY A 163 -1.63 7.96 -15.86
CA GLY A 163 -1.54 9.30 -15.28
C GLY A 163 -1.61 10.40 -16.31
N ARG A 164 -1.63 11.64 -15.84
CA ARG A 164 -1.50 12.83 -16.68
C ARG A 164 -0.14 13.45 -16.46
N TRP A 165 0.63 13.62 -17.51
CA TRP A 165 1.86 14.38 -17.46
C TRP A 165 1.56 15.85 -17.11
N ARG A 166 1.95 16.27 -15.92
CA ARG A 166 1.91 17.69 -15.56
C ARG A 166 3.26 18.30 -15.95
N GLY A 167 3.25 19.18 -16.97
CA GLY A 167 4.44 19.86 -17.44
C GLY A 167 5.23 20.51 -16.30
N GLY A 168 6.36 19.89 -15.97
CA GLY A 168 7.16 20.31 -14.81
C GLY A 168 7.92 21.62 -15.02
N ARG A 169 8.20 22.01 -16.28
CA ARG A 169 9.03 23.19 -16.60
C ARG A 169 8.40 24.51 -16.17
N LEU A 170 7.13 24.74 -16.48
CA LEU A 170 6.44 25.98 -16.10
C LEU A 170 6.22 26.09 -14.58
N ARG A 171 5.96 24.96 -13.90
CA ARG A 171 5.85 24.94 -12.43
C ARG A 171 7.20 25.13 -11.75
N ALA A 172 8.28 24.56 -12.29
CA ALA A 172 9.63 24.78 -11.78
C ALA A 172 10.05 26.25 -11.94
N LEU A 173 9.73 26.87 -13.09
CA LEU A 173 9.97 28.29 -13.31
C LEU A 173 9.12 29.18 -12.34
N ALA A 174 7.86 28.88 -12.16
CA ALA A 174 6.99 29.58 -11.22
C ALA A 174 7.49 29.44 -9.78
N LYS A 175 7.93 28.25 -9.35
CA LYS A 175 8.53 28.04 -8.02
C LYS A 175 9.87 28.77 -7.87
N SER A 176 10.71 28.81 -8.93
CA SER A 176 11.97 29.56 -8.90
C SER A 176 11.75 31.07 -8.81
N LEU A 177 10.77 31.59 -9.54
CA LEU A 177 10.35 32.99 -9.46
C LEU A 177 9.76 33.33 -8.08
N GLN A 178 8.94 32.46 -7.48
CA GLN A 178 8.41 32.65 -6.13
C GLN A 178 9.53 32.66 -5.07
N ARG A 179 10.56 31.82 -5.24
CA ARG A 179 11.76 31.82 -4.37
C ARG A 179 12.59 33.10 -4.54
N ALA A 180 12.78 33.54 -5.77
CA ALA A 180 13.53 34.76 -6.09
C ALA A 180 12.82 36.02 -5.56
N LEU A 181 11.48 36.02 -5.49
CA LEU A 181 10.66 37.09 -4.96
C LEU A 181 10.49 37.05 -3.44
N GLY A 182 11.20 36.19 -2.71
CA GLY A 182 11.20 36.15 -1.25
C GLY A 182 9.86 35.70 -0.62
N ARG A 183 8.94 35.13 -1.40
CA ARG A 183 7.59 34.76 -0.96
C ARG A 183 7.50 33.38 -0.28
N THR A 184 8.60 32.69 -0.06
CA THR A 184 8.64 31.43 0.69
C THR A 184 9.33 31.63 2.03
N ARG A 185 8.64 31.30 3.13
CA ARG A 185 9.24 31.23 4.48
C ARG A 185 10.44 30.28 4.44
N ARG A 186 11.59 30.78 4.91
CA ARG A 186 12.90 30.09 4.85
C ARG A 186 13.07 28.96 5.86
N ASP A 187 12.14 28.72 6.78
CA ASP A 187 12.40 27.95 8.00
C ASP A 187 11.68 26.60 8.13
N GLU A 188 10.92 26.18 7.15
CA GLU A 188 10.47 24.79 7.11
C GLU A 188 11.31 24.02 6.08
N VAL A 189 12.12 23.07 6.56
CA VAL A 189 12.61 21.96 5.73
C VAL A 189 11.38 21.21 5.26
N ALA A 190 10.81 21.67 4.15
CA ALA A 190 9.60 21.12 3.59
C ALA A 190 9.88 19.64 3.26
N ARG A 191 9.30 18.75 4.06
CA ARG A 191 9.31 17.32 3.74
C ARG A 191 8.70 17.17 2.36
N PRO A 192 9.34 16.46 1.42
CA PRO A 192 8.79 16.29 0.10
C PRO A 192 7.40 15.67 0.21
N GLY A 193 6.42 16.25 -0.49
CA GLY A 193 5.10 15.65 -0.60
C GLY A 193 5.18 14.27 -1.26
N ASN A 194 4.14 13.44 -1.13
CA ASN A 194 4.14 12.08 -1.71
C ASN A 194 4.55 12.07 -3.19
N HIS A 195 4.06 12.99 -4.00
CA HIS A 195 4.43 13.09 -5.41
C HIS A 195 5.90 13.49 -5.66
N GLU A 196 6.47 14.33 -4.79
CA GLU A 196 7.87 14.72 -4.88
C GLU A 196 8.78 13.57 -4.43
N ALA A 197 8.39 12.83 -3.38
CA ALA A 197 9.12 11.65 -2.93
C ALA A 197 9.11 10.54 -4.00
N GLN A 198 7.98 10.27 -4.62
CA GLN A 198 7.87 9.30 -5.71
C GLN A 198 8.71 9.71 -6.93
N ALA A 199 8.66 10.98 -7.33
CA ALA A 199 9.47 11.50 -8.43
C ALA A 199 10.98 11.44 -8.15
N LEU A 200 11.39 11.69 -6.91
CA LEU A 200 12.78 11.53 -6.47
C LEU A 200 13.21 10.07 -6.47
N SER A 201 12.37 9.18 -5.96
CA SER A 201 12.63 7.73 -5.94
C SER A 201 12.78 7.19 -7.36
N ALA A 202 11.89 7.57 -8.29
CA ALA A 202 11.98 7.16 -9.69
C ALA A 202 13.28 7.66 -10.36
N ARG A 203 13.73 8.88 -10.06
CA ARG A 203 15.01 9.42 -10.58
C ARG A 203 16.22 8.69 -10.02
N LEU A 204 16.18 8.28 -8.75
CA LEU A 204 17.25 7.53 -8.11
C LEU A 204 17.32 6.08 -8.61
N ALA A 205 16.16 5.48 -8.85
CA ALA A 205 16.07 4.09 -9.32
C ALA A 205 16.49 3.94 -10.79
N ALA A 206 16.29 4.97 -11.63
CA ALA A 206 16.59 4.93 -13.05
C ALA A 206 17.33 6.19 -13.52
N PRO A 207 18.57 6.41 -13.08
CA PRO A 207 19.32 7.63 -13.41
C PRO A 207 19.61 7.81 -14.90
N ALA A 208 19.56 6.74 -15.69
CA ALA A 208 19.80 6.73 -17.13
C ALA A 208 18.53 6.78 -17.98
N ALA A 209 17.36 6.63 -17.40
CA ALA A 209 16.11 6.71 -18.15
C ALA A 209 15.79 8.18 -18.48
N LYS A 210 15.86 8.51 -19.75
CA LYS A 210 15.36 9.81 -20.25
C LYS A 210 13.83 9.73 -20.31
N TRP A 211 13.19 10.39 -19.38
CA TRP A 211 11.73 10.59 -19.33
C TRP A 211 11.34 11.82 -20.14
#